data_d29216c52a2e987bcffe7a64c900e95c
#
_entry.id   d29216c52a2e987bcffe7a64c900e95c
#
_cell.length_a   1.000
_cell.length_b   1.000
_cell.length_c   1.000
_cell.angle_alpha   90.00
_cell.angle_beta   90.00
_cell.angle_gamma   90.00
#
_symmetry.space_group_name_H-M   'P 1'
#
loop_
_entity.id
_entity.type
_entity.pdbx_description
1 polymer ?
#
loop_
_entity_poly.entity_id
_entity_poly.type
_entity_poly.pdbx_seq_one_letter_code
_entity_poly.pdbx_strand_id
1 'polypeptide(L)'
;MFKRLFDFWVALLLLVVFGIPIVMGVFLASIDTKSFGLFKQMRIGQHGKFFTIYKIKTLNDQTQLSTSFGNFLRKYKLDELTQLVNIINGTMSFVGPRPDISGYADKLTGEDRLVLQVRPGVTGLASLKYRNEEQILQHQPNPFDYNDAIIWPDKVRINKWYVQNQSFLLDVKILFFTFVPLAFDTELFMSKNAIEK
;
A
#
# COMPACT_ATOMS: atom_id res chain seq x y z
N MET A 1 -17.95 -8.36 -7.36
CA MET A 1 -18.96 -7.39 -6.87
C MET A 1 -18.91 -7.28 -5.34
N PHE A 2 -18.99 -8.37 -4.58
CA PHE A 2 -19.03 -8.40 -3.11
C PHE A 2 -17.83 -7.65 -2.45
N LYS A 3 -16.58 -7.95 -2.86
CA LYS A 3 -15.39 -7.24 -2.37
C LYS A 3 -15.50 -5.73 -2.48
N ARG A 4 -16.02 -5.19 -3.60
CA ARG A 4 -16.16 -3.75 -3.82
C ARG A 4 -17.17 -3.10 -2.87
N LEU A 5 -18.29 -3.79 -2.59
CA LEU A 5 -19.28 -3.33 -1.62
C LEU A 5 -18.68 -3.31 -0.21
N PHE A 6 -17.97 -4.37 0.16
CA PHE A 6 -17.24 -4.45 1.42
C PHE A 6 -16.24 -3.29 1.54
N ASP A 7 -15.35 -3.10 0.55
CA ASP A 7 -14.36 -2.01 0.53
C ASP A 7 -15.04 -0.65 0.73
N PHE A 8 -16.12 -0.39 -0.02
CA PHE A 8 -16.82 0.89 0.04
C PHE A 8 -17.42 1.16 1.43
N TRP A 9 -18.20 0.21 1.96
CA TRP A 9 -18.91 0.44 3.22
C TRP A 9 -17.95 0.48 4.41
N VAL A 10 -16.93 -0.37 4.42
CA VAL A 10 -15.92 -0.34 5.48
C VAL A 10 -15.10 0.97 5.40
N ALA A 11 -14.70 1.41 4.20
CA ALA A 11 -13.97 2.66 4.05
C ALA A 11 -14.83 3.87 4.46
N LEU A 12 -16.13 3.87 4.15
CA LEU A 12 -17.05 4.92 4.56
C LEU A 12 -17.20 4.96 6.09
N LEU A 13 -17.39 3.81 6.72
CA LEU A 13 -17.46 3.70 8.18
C LEU A 13 -16.16 4.22 8.84
N LEU A 14 -15.01 3.77 8.35
CA LEU A 14 -13.72 4.21 8.86
C LEU A 14 -13.49 5.72 8.63
N LEU A 15 -13.96 6.27 7.50
CA LEU A 15 -13.87 7.70 7.25
C LEU A 15 -14.74 8.52 8.21
N VAL A 16 -15.92 8.01 8.59
CA VAL A 16 -16.76 8.65 9.62
C VAL A 16 -16.07 8.60 10.99
N VAL A 17 -15.49 7.45 11.37
CA VAL A 17 -14.81 7.27 12.65
C VAL A 17 -13.52 8.09 12.73
N PHE A 18 -12.70 8.05 11.69
CA PHE A 18 -11.37 8.68 11.65
C PHE A 18 -11.35 10.04 10.94
N GLY A 19 -12.49 10.55 10.47
CA GLY A 19 -12.55 11.81 9.72
C GLY A 19 -11.97 12.99 10.50
N ILE A 20 -12.38 13.16 11.77
CA ILE A 20 -11.84 14.23 12.62
C ILE A 20 -10.33 14.02 12.87
N PRO A 21 -9.84 12.84 13.30
CA PRO A 21 -8.40 12.55 13.37
C PRO A 21 -7.63 12.82 12.08
N ILE A 22 -8.19 12.49 10.91
CA ILE A 22 -7.54 12.76 9.62
C ILE A 22 -7.41 14.27 9.38
N VAL A 23 -8.49 15.04 9.56
CA VAL A 23 -8.46 16.50 9.40
C VAL A 23 -7.47 17.15 10.37
N MET A 24 -7.47 16.73 11.64
CA MET A 24 -6.50 17.19 12.63
C MET A 24 -5.08 16.82 12.24
N GLY A 25 -4.85 15.60 11.76
CA GLY A 25 -3.55 15.15 11.29
C GLY A 25 -3.02 15.99 10.12
N VAL A 26 -3.87 16.29 9.14
CA VAL A 26 -3.53 17.18 8.01
C VAL A 26 -3.23 18.59 8.50
N PHE A 27 -4.01 19.12 9.44
CA PHE A 27 -3.79 20.45 10.02
C PHE A 27 -2.46 20.52 10.78
N LEU A 28 -2.18 19.56 11.67
CA LEU A 28 -0.92 19.49 12.42
C LEU A 28 0.28 19.31 11.48
N ALA A 29 0.15 18.45 10.46
CA ALA A 29 1.17 18.28 9.43
C ALA A 29 1.43 19.58 8.66
N SER A 30 0.40 20.41 8.42
CA SER A 30 0.58 21.71 7.76
C SER A 30 1.46 22.66 8.57
N ILE A 31 1.28 22.66 9.88
CA ILE A 31 2.11 23.48 10.80
C ILE A 31 3.53 22.92 10.86
N ASP A 32 3.65 21.61 11.04
CA ASP A 32 4.93 20.93 11.27
C ASP A 32 5.84 20.94 10.02
N THR A 33 5.26 20.76 8.82
CA THR A 33 6.00 20.78 7.56
C THR A 33 6.11 22.17 6.92
N LYS A 34 5.48 23.20 7.52
CA LYS A 34 5.39 24.57 7.00
C LYS A 34 4.83 24.65 5.57
N SER A 35 3.91 23.75 5.24
CA SER A 35 3.28 23.66 3.93
C SER A 35 1.95 22.93 4.03
N PHE A 36 1.17 22.82 2.96
CA PHE A 36 -0.10 22.12 3.02
C PHE A 36 0.08 20.65 3.42
N GLY A 37 -0.55 20.22 4.51
CA GLY A 37 -0.33 18.93 5.16
C GLY A 37 -0.87 17.70 4.44
N LEU A 38 -1.44 17.86 3.24
CA LEU A 38 -1.88 16.75 2.39
C LEU A 38 -0.91 16.56 1.23
N PHE A 39 -0.24 15.43 1.20
CA PHE A 39 0.63 14.99 0.12
C PHE A 39 -0.16 14.27 -0.95
N LYS A 40 0.13 14.57 -2.21
CA LYS A 40 -0.48 13.95 -3.39
C LYS A 40 0.61 13.40 -4.29
N GLN A 41 0.42 12.17 -4.77
CA GLN A 41 1.38 11.54 -5.68
C GLN A 41 0.65 10.70 -6.72
N MET A 42 1.11 10.82 -7.98
CA MET A 42 0.64 9.95 -9.06
C MET A 42 1.20 8.54 -8.88
N ARG A 43 0.35 7.55 -9.04
CA ARG A 43 0.68 6.13 -8.95
C ARG A 43 0.03 5.35 -10.09
N ILE A 44 0.57 4.15 -10.34
CA ILE A 44 0.01 3.19 -11.30
C ILE A 44 -1.10 2.41 -10.62
N GLY A 45 -2.28 2.41 -11.19
CA GLY A 45 -3.47 1.72 -10.71
C GLY A 45 -3.89 0.57 -11.61
N GLN A 46 -5.15 0.17 -11.45
CA GLN A 46 -5.75 -0.90 -12.23
C GLN A 46 -5.68 -0.62 -13.74
N HIS A 47 -5.34 -1.66 -14.51
CA HIS A 47 -5.14 -1.62 -15.97
C HIS A 47 -4.02 -0.65 -16.42
N GLY A 48 -3.09 -0.31 -15.52
CA GLY A 48 -2.01 0.63 -15.79
C GLY A 48 -2.45 2.11 -15.84
N LYS A 49 -3.66 2.43 -15.41
CA LYS A 49 -4.16 3.80 -15.39
C LYS A 49 -3.54 4.57 -14.22
N PHE A 50 -3.10 5.80 -14.49
CA PHE A 50 -2.63 6.68 -13.44
C PHE A 50 -3.78 7.13 -12.52
N PHE A 51 -3.49 7.21 -11.22
CA PHE A 51 -4.39 7.83 -10.25
C PHE A 51 -3.58 8.54 -9.17
N THR A 52 -4.22 9.42 -8.42
CA THR A 52 -3.58 10.17 -7.33
C THR A 52 -3.85 9.48 -6.01
N ILE A 53 -2.80 9.10 -5.28
CA ILE A 53 -2.93 8.74 -3.86
C ILE A 53 -2.84 9.98 -2.98
N TYR A 54 -3.51 9.90 -1.83
CA TYR A 54 -3.48 10.92 -0.79
C TYR A 54 -2.78 10.38 0.45
N LYS A 55 -1.91 11.18 1.07
CA LYS A 55 -1.26 10.88 2.35
C LYS A 55 -1.19 12.14 3.20
N ILE A 56 -1.17 11.99 4.52
CA ILE A 56 -0.78 13.09 5.39
C ILE A 56 0.72 13.33 5.17
N LYS A 57 1.10 14.60 5.03
CA LYS A 57 2.48 14.97 4.75
C LYS A 57 3.38 14.72 5.95
N THR A 58 4.53 14.14 5.72
CA THR A 58 5.47 13.72 6.77
C THR A 58 6.87 14.30 6.59
N LEU A 59 7.15 14.91 5.43
CA LEU A 59 8.44 15.49 5.09
C LEU A 59 8.32 17.01 5.03
N ASN A 60 9.31 17.71 5.57
CA ASN A 60 9.44 19.15 5.39
C ASN A 60 9.95 19.46 3.98
N ASP A 61 9.30 20.39 3.27
CA ASP A 61 9.63 20.71 1.86
C ASP A 61 11.01 21.32 1.68
N GLN A 62 11.51 22.05 2.68
CA GLN A 62 12.80 22.73 2.60
C GLN A 62 13.96 21.78 2.87
N THR A 63 13.82 20.94 3.89
CA THR A 63 14.89 20.02 4.32
C THR A 63 14.82 18.64 3.69
N GLN A 64 13.68 18.26 3.11
CA GLN A 64 13.34 16.92 2.64
C GLN A 64 13.48 15.83 3.72
N LEU A 65 13.61 16.23 4.97
CA LEU A 65 13.70 15.31 6.12
C LEU A 65 12.32 15.08 6.73
N SER A 66 12.15 13.88 7.26
CA SER A 66 10.94 13.54 8.02
C SER A 66 10.94 14.30 9.34
N THR A 67 9.80 14.89 9.67
CA THR A 67 9.60 15.59 10.94
C THR A 67 9.34 14.58 12.08
N SER A 68 9.43 15.01 13.33
CA SER A 68 9.12 14.15 14.48
C SER A 68 7.67 13.64 14.45
N PHE A 69 6.72 14.54 14.13
CA PHE A 69 5.32 14.18 13.94
C PHE A 69 5.13 13.27 12.71
N GLY A 70 5.84 13.58 11.60
CA GLY A 70 5.85 12.74 10.41
C GLY A 70 6.37 11.32 10.68
N ASN A 71 7.42 11.17 11.49
CA ASN A 71 7.94 9.87 11.91
C ASN A 71 6.91 9.07 12.73
N PHE A 72 6.21 9.76 13.65
CA PHE A 72 5.11 9.15 14.39
C PHE A 72 4.00 8.64 13.45
N LEU A 73 3.54 9.46 12.52
CA LEU A 73 2.51 9.07 11.55
C LEU A 73 2.95 7.86 10.71
N ARG A 74 4.18 7.86 10.19
CA ARG A 74 4.74 6.76 9.38
C ARG A 74 4.88 5.46 10.18
N LYS A 75 5.36 5.56 11.43
CA LYS A 75 5.51 4.40 12.32
C LYS A 75 4.19 3.65 12.51
N TYR A 76 3.08 4.38 12.67
CA TYR A 76 1.76 3.80 12.90
C TYR A 76 0.90 3.74 11.62
N LYS A 77 1.46 4.06 10.46
CA LYS A 77 0.76 4.11 9.15
C LYS A 77 -0.47 5.03 9.12
N LEU A 78 -0.51 6.01 10.05
CA LEU A 78 -1.60 6.98 10.13
C LEU A 78 -1.59 7.97 8.96
N ASP A 79 -0.44 8.20 8.35
CA ASP A 79 -0.29 8.99 7.13
C ASP A 79 -1.08 8.44 5.95
N GLU A 80 -1.37 7.15 5.94
CA GLU A 80 -2.10 6.47 4.86
C GLU A 80 -3.63 6.46 5.05
N LEU A 81 -4.16 6.93 6.20
CA LEU A 81 -5.62 6.96 6.46
C LEU A 81 -6.39 7.78 5.41
N THR A 82 -5.78 8.80 4.82
CA THR A 82 -6.39 9.58 3.74
C THR A 82 -6.68 8.75 2.47
N GLN A 83 -6.05 7.57 2.30
CA GLN A 83 -6.33 6.66 1.19
C GLN A 83 -7.71 6.01 1.29
N LEU A 84 -8.43 6.13 2.42
CA LEU A 84 -9.85 5.77 2.50
C LEU A 84 -10.67 6.48 1.42
N VAL A 85 -10.33 7.72 1.06
CA VAL A 85 -10.94 8.45 -0.05
C VAL A 85 -10.69 7.74 -1.39
N ASN A 86 -9.48 7.20 -1.60
CA ASN A 86 -9.16 6.42 -2.80
C ASN A 86 -9.98 5.13 -2.89
N ILE A 87 -10.22 4.47 -1.75
CA ILE A 87 -11.06 3.27 -1.69
C ILE A 87 -12.52 3.64 -2.03
N ILE A 88 -13.07 4.69 -1.43
CA ILE A 88 -14.44 5.15 -1.69
C ILE A 88 -14.62 5.49 -3.16
N ASN A 89 -13.67 6.21 -3.77
CA ASN A 89 -13.68 6.57 -5.18
C ASN A 89 -13.44 5.38 -6.13
N GLY A 90 -13.05 4.21 -5.59
CA GLY A 90 -12.83 2.99 -6.37
C GLY A 90 -11.52 2.90 -7.11
N THR A 91 -10.57 3.82 -6.86
CA THR A 91 -9.21 3.75 -7.41
C THR A 91 -8.31 2.77 -6.64
N MET A 92 -8.68 2.47 -5.37
CA MET A 92 -8.01 1.50 -4.51
C MET A 92 -8.99 0.50 -3.87
N SER A 93 -8.42 -0.50 -3.22
CA SER A 93 -9.04 -1.51 -2.36
C SER A 93 -8.28 -1.57 -1.03
N PHE A 94 -8.84 -2.17 0.02
CA PHE A 94 -8.04 -2.46 1.22
C PHE A 94 -6.89 -3.41 0.92
N VAL A 95 -7.17 -4.48 0.16
CA VAL A 95 -6.19 -5.53 -0.15
C VAL A 95 -5.95 -5.63 -1.65
N GLY A 96 -4.67 -5.60 -2.03
CA GLY A 96 -4.20 -5.71 -3.40
C GLY A 96 -2.70 -5.43 -3.52
N PRO A 97 -2.11 -5.53 -4.71
CA PRO A 97 -0.77 -5.06 -4.96
C PRO A 97 -0.61 -3.59 -4.57
N ARG A 98 0.48 -3.24 -3.86
CA ARG A 98 0.73 -1.83 -3.51
C ARG A 98 0.96 -1.01 -4.78
N PRO A 99 0.37 0.20 -4.89
CA PRO A 99 0.54 1.01 -6.09
C PRO A 99 1.96 1.58 -6.20
N ASP A 100 2.61 1.33 -7.34
CA ASP A 100 3.96 1.79 -7.62
C ASP A 100 3.99 3.17 -8.28
N ILE A 101 5.14 3.83 -8.23
CA ILE A 101 5.44 4.98 -9.08
C ILE A 101 5.64 4.52 -10.52
N SER A 102 5.60 5.47 -11.48
CA SER A 102 5.95 5.17 -12.88
C SER A 102 7.41 4.67 -12.97
N GLY A 103 7.63 3.75 -13.88
CA GLY A 103 8.92 3.14 -14.13
C GLY A 103 9.03 1.67 -13.67
N TYR A 104 8.03 1.16 -12.95
CA TYR A 104 7.96 -0.21 -12.44
C TYR A 104 6.74 -0.96 -13.02
N ALA A 105 5.59 -0.86 -12.37
CA ALA A 105 4.41 -1.62 -12.76
C ALA A 105 3.89 -1.28 -14.17
N ASP A 106 4.07 -0.07 -14.63
CA ASP A 106 3.73 0.36 -15.99
C ASP A 106 4.60 -0.27 -17.09
N LYS A 107 5.81 -0.73 -16.75
CA LYS A 107 6.73 -1.41 -17.65
C LYS A 107 6.56 -2.94 -17.70
N LEU A 108 5.70 -3.50 -16.84
CA LEU A 108 5.46 -4.94 -16.85
C LEU A 108 4.85 -5.39 -18.17
N THR A 109 5.33 -6.53 -18.67
CA THR A 109 4.89 -7.16 -19.93
C THR A 109 4.45 -8.61 -19.71
N GLY A 110 3.81 -9.20 -20.70
CA GLY A 110 3.39 -10.60 -20.65
C GLY A 110 2.52 -10.92 -19.43
N GLU A 111 2.79 -12.02 -18.78
CA GLU A 111 2.05 -12.51 -17.62
C GLU A 111 2.21 -11.61 -16.37
N ASP A 112 3.30 -10.84 -16.27
CA ASP A 112 3.52 -9.99 -15.11
C ASP A 112 2.51 -8.84 -15.04
N ARG A 113 1.89 -8.49 -16.17
CA ARG A 113 0.78 -7.53 -16.19
C ARG A 113 -0.48 -8.00 -15.45
N LEU A 114 -0.58 -9.27 -15.08
CA LEU A 114 -1.66 -9.77 -14.21
C LEU A 114 -1.82 -8.95 -12.94
N VAL A 115 -0.72 -8.44 -12.36
CA VAL A 115 -0.77 -7.61 -11.15
C VAL A 115 -1.60 -6.34 -11.34
N LEU A 116 -1.75 -5.87 -12.57
CA LEU A 116 -2.54 -4.68 -12.91
C LEU A 116 -4.03 -4.98 -13.18
N GLN A 117 -4.46 -6.22 -13.14
CA GLN A 117 -5.87 -6.56 -13.38
C GLN A 117 -6.78 -6.24 -12.19
N VAL A 118 -6.22 -6.08 -11.01
CA VAL A 118 -6.94 -5.74 -9.79
C VAL A 118 -6.65 -4.31 -9.33
N ARG A 119 -7.51 -3.77 -8.48
CA ARG A 119 -7.23 -2.48 -7.85
C ARG A 119 -6.03 -2.59 -6.92
N PRO A 120 -5.15 -1.57 -6.90
CA PRO A 120 -4.08 -1.53 -5.91
C PRO A 120 -4.65 -1.47 -4.49
N GLY A 121 -3.91 -2.06 -3.54
CA GLY A 121 -4.30 -2.13 -2.14
C GLY A 121 -3.54 -1.14 -1.25
N VAL A 122 -4.16 -0.80 -0.12
CA VAL A 122 -3.46 -0.15 1.01
C VAL A 122 -2.49 -1.14 1.64
N THR A 123 -2.93 -2.40 1.76
CA THR A 123 -2.08 -3.53 2.16
C THR A 123 -2.17 -4.65 1.13
N GLY A 124 -1.28 -5.64 1.23
CA GLY A 124 -1.26 -6.79 0.34
C GLY A 124 -0.21 -7.81 0.76
N LEU A 125 -0.21 -8.96 0.10
CA LEU A 125 0.66 -10.08 0.45
C LEU A 125 2.15 -9.73 0.36
N ALA A 126 2.55 -9.04 -0.72
CA ALA A 126 3.91 -8.54 -0.87
C ALA A 126 4.25 -7.47 0.18
N SER A 127 3.28 -6.63 0.58
CA SER A 127 3.47 -5.62 1.64
C SER A 127 3.67 -6.26 3.01
N LEU A 128 3.11 -7.43 3.27
CA LEU A 128 3.35 -8.18 4.51
C LEU A 128 4.78 -8.73 4.55
N LYS A 129 5.27 -9.33 3.45
CA LYS A 129 6.65 -9.83 3.35
C LYS A 129 7.67 -8.71 3.51
N TYR A 130 7.46 -7.62 2.80
CA TYR A 130 8.38 -6.48 2.77
C TYR A 130 7.97 -5.33 3.72
N ARG A 131 7.41 -5.69 4.88
CA ARG A 131 6.99 -4.69 5.89
C ARG A 131 8.15 -3.79 6.34
N ASN A 132 9.37 -4.34 6.39
CA ASN A 132 10.59 -3.66 6.80
C ASN A 132 11.52 -3.36 5.62
N GLU A 133 10.97 -3.12 4.42
CA GLU A 133 11.72 -2.88 3.19
C GLU A 133 12.78 -1.78 3.32
N GLU A 134 12.43 -0.66 3.94
CA GLU A 134 13.38 0.44 4.16
C GLU A 134 14.62 -0.03 4.96
N GLN A 135 14.42 -0.85 5.99
CA GLN A 135 15.53 -1.40 6.78
C GLN A 135 16.35 -2.39 5.96
N ILE A 136 15.72 -3.26 5.17
CA ILE A 136 16.42 -4.18 4.29
C ILE A 136 17.31 -3.42 3.31
N LEU A 137 16.77 -2.38 2.66
CA LEU A 137 17.48 -1.57 1.69
C LEU A 137 18.62 -0.76 2.31
N GLN A 138 18.43 -0.21 3.51
CA GLN A 138 19.48 0.55 4.21
C GLN A 138 20.74 -0.28 4.51
N HIS A 139 20.61 -1.61 4.63
CA HIS A 139 21.75 -2.50 4.89
C HIS A 139 22.42 -3.02 3.61
N GLN A 140 21.95 -2.62 2.41
CA GLN A 140 22.54 -3.04 1.14
C GLN A 140 23.60 -2.04 0.65
N PRO A 141 24.71 -2.54 0.06
CA PRO A 141 25.73 -1.67 -0.55
C PRO A 141 25.16 -0.78 -1.65
N ASN A 142 24.24 -1.31 -2.47
CA ASN A 142 23.49 -0.57 -3.48
C ASN A 142 21.99 -0.86 -3.32
N PRO A 143 21.23 -0.01 -2.60
CA PRO A 143 19.81 -0.21 -2.37
C PRO A 143 18.96 -0.29 -3.65
N PHE A 144 19.30 0.50 -4.67
CA PHE A 144 18.55 0.53 -5.93
C PHE A 144 18.72 -0.78 -6.71
N ASP A 145 19.94 -1.25 -6.89
CA ASP A 145 20.21 -2.51 -7.60
C ASP A 145 19.59 -3.70 -6.86
N TYR A 146 19.66 -3.70 -5.52
CA TYR A 146 19.05 -4.75 -4.72
C TYR A 146 17.52 -4.74 -4.83
N ASN A 147 16.91 -3.54 -4.83
CA ASN A 147 15.48 -3.42 -5.08
C ASN A 147 15.10 -4.01 -6.43
N ASP A 148 15.80 -3.62 -7.49
CA ASP A 148 15.45 -3.97 -8.86
C ASP A 148 15.74 -5.44 -9.18
N ALA A 149 16.82 -6.00 -8.63
CA ALA A 149 17.22 -7.37 -8.90
C ALA A 149 16.53 -8.42 -8.00
N ILE A 150 16.17 -8.05 -6.76
CA ILE A 150 15.70 -9.02 -5.76
C ILE A 150 14.28 -8.70 -5.29
N ILE A 151 14.04 -7.48 -4.75
CA ILE A 151 12.77 -7.17 -4.10
C ILE A 151 11.64 -7.05 -5.13
N TRP A 152 11.87 -6.28 -6.19
CA TRP A 152 10.85 -6.02 -7.19
C TRP A 152 10.36 -7.28 -7.92
N PRO A 153 11.23 -8.15 -8.45
CA PRO A 153 10.79 -9.40 -9.07
C PRO A 153 10.01 -10.31 -8.12
N ASP A 154 10.42 -10.40 -6.86
CA ASP A 154 9.72 -11.20 -5.87
C ASP A 154 8.35 -10.60 -5.51
N LYS A 155 8.24 -9.27 -5.40
CA LYS A 155 6.95 -8.58 -5.24
C LYS A 155 6.00 -8.88 -6.42
N VAL A 156 6.51 -8.85 -7.64
CA VAL A 156 5.72 -9.18 -8.84
C VAL A 156 5.23 -10.64 -8.76
N ARG A 157 6.11 -11.59 -8.41
CA ARG A 157 5.76 -13.01 -8.24
C ARG A 157 4.65 -13.20 -7.21
N ILE A 158 4.80 -12.60 -6.01
CA ILE A 158 3.82 -12.70 -4.92
C ILE A 158 2.49 -12.06 -5.33
N ASN A 159 2.53 -10.90 -5.98
CA ASN A 159 1.33 -10.20 -6.42
C ASN A 159 0.61 -10.96 -7.55
N LYS A 160 1.33 -11.61 -8.48
CA LYS A 160 0.73 -12.52 -9.47
C LYS A 160 0.00 -13.66 -8.78
N TRP A 161 0.66 -14.32 -7.82
CA TRP A 161 0.03 -15.40 -7.06
C TRP A 161 -1.24 -14.91 -6.36
N TYR A 162 -1.19 -13.73 -5.70
CA TYR A 162 -2.38 -13.14 -5.08
C TYR A 162 -3.52 -12.93 -6.09
N VAL A 163 -3.25 -12.36 -7.25
CA VAL A 163 -4.27 -12.12 -8.29
C VAL A 163 -4.90 -13.44 -8.77
N GLN A 164 -4.09 -14.48 -8.94
CA GLN A 164 -4.55 -15.79 -9.39
C GLN A 164 -5.38 -16.55 -8.34
N ASN A 165 -5.13 -16.28 -7.06
CA ASN A 165 -5.79 -16.95 -5.92
C ASN A 165 -6.73 -16.00 -5.15
N GLN A 166 -7.06 -14.85 -5.71
CA GLN A 166 -7.85 -13.83 -5.03
C GLN A 166 -9.22 -14.38 -4.59
N SER A 167 -9.49 -14.25 -3.30
CA SER A 167 -10.78 -14.55 -2.70
C SER A 167 -11.04 -13.61 -1.53
N PHE A 168 -12.32 -13.46 -1.16
CA PHE A 168 -12.66 -12.62 -0.01
C PHE A 168 -12.03 -13.14 1.29
N LEU A 169 -12.00 -14.45 1.47
CA LEU A 169 -11.37 -15.06 2.64
C LEU A 169 -9.86 -14.80 2.69
N LEU A 170 -9.18 -14.83 1.53
CA LEU A 170 -7.77 -14.49 1.43
C LEU A 170 -7.54 -13.02 1.82
N ASP A 171 -8.39 -12.11 1.37
CA ASP A 171 -8.32 -10.70 1.75
C ASP A 171 -8.48 -10.50 3.25
N VAL A 172 -9.44 -11.18 3.89
CA VAL A 172 -9.63 -11.13 5.35
C VAL A 172 -8.40 -11.64 6.09
N LYS A 173 -7.78 -12.75 5.63
CA LYS A 173 -6.53 -13.26 6.20
C LYS A 173 -5.40 -12.24 6.09
N ILE A 174 -5.23 -11.61 4.92
CA ILE A 174 -4.20 -10.58 4.70
C ILE A 174 -4.44 -9.37 5.63
N LEU A 175 -5.68 -8.91 5.76
CA LEU A 175 -6.04 -7.85 6.70
C LEU A 175 -5.69 -8.23 8.14
N PHE A 176 -6.03 -9.45 8.57
CA PHE A 176 -5.68 -9.94 9.90
C PHE A 176 -4.17 -9.85 10.17
N PHE A 177 -3.33 -10.40 9.27
CA PHE A 177 -1.87 -10.34 9.41
C PHE A 177 -1.30 -8.92 9.26
N THR A 178 -2.04 -7.99 8.67
CA THR A 178 -1.63 -6.58 8.62
C THR A 178 -1.69 -5.94 10.01
N PHE A 179 -2.73 -6.23 10.78
CA PHE A 179 -2.96 -5.65 12.11
C PHE A 179 -2.28 -6.43 13.24
N VAL A 180 -2.09 -7.74 13.06
CA VAL A 180 -1.47 -8.59 14.07
C VAL A 180 0.01 -8.80 13.70
N PRO A 181 0.96 -8.26 14.48
CA PRO A 181 2.40 -8.33 14.17
C PRO A 181 2.98 -9.71 14.51
N LEU A 182 2.42 -10.76 13.94
CA LEU A 182 2.98 -12.11 14.03
C LEU A 182 4.08 -12.32 12.98
N ALA A 183 4.97 -13.25 13.24
CA ALA A 183 5.90 -13.74 12.22
C ALA A 183 5.08 -14.25 11.01
N PHE A 184 5.36 -13.68 9.83
CA PHE A 184 4.63 -13.98 8.62
C PHE A 184 5.56 -14.64 7.59
N ASP A 185 5.33 -15.91 7.34
CA ASP A 185 6.01 -16.67 6.29
C ASP A 185 5.13 -16.66 5.03
N THR A 186 5.55 -15.91 4.03
CA THR A 186 4.81 -15.75 2.77
C THR A 186 4.72 -17.05 1.98
N GLU A 187 5.78 -17.86 1.94
CA GLU A 187 5.80 -19.10 1.14
C GLU A 187 4.87 -20.14 1.77
N LEU A 188 4.94 -20.28 3.10
CA LEU A 188 4.03 -21.15 3.84
C LEU A 188 2.57 -20.67 3.71
N PHE A 189 2.33 -19.35 3.76
CA PHE A 189 0.99 -18.79 3.59
C PHE A 189 0.45 -19.07 2.19
N MET A 190 1.26 -18.89 1.15
CA MET A 190 0.89 -19.14 -0.24
C MET A 190 0.58 -20.62 -0.47
N SER A 191 1.41 -21.53 0.03
CA SER A 191 1.20 -22.97 -0.12
C SER A 191 -0.11 -23.46 0.51
N LYS A 192 -0.50 -22.92 1.68
CA LYS A 192 -1.74 -23.27 2.40
C LYS A 192 -3.01 -22.64 1.83
N ASN A 193 -2.90 -21.63 0.97
CA ASN A 193 -4.05 -20.88 0.44
C ASN A 193 -4.13 -20.93 -1.10
N ALA A 194 -3.31 -21.75 -1.76
CA ALA A 194 -3.42 -21.97 -3.19
C ALA A 194 -4.81 -22.60 -3.50
N ILE A 195 -5.46 -22.07 -4.55
CA ILE A 195 -6.67 -22.69 -5.09
C ILE A 195 -6.21 -23.88 -5.94
N GLU A 196 -6.66 -25.06 -5.58
CA GLU A 196 -6.51 -26.23 -6.44
C GLU A 196 -7.27 -25.95 -7.76
N LYS A 197 -6.56 -26.01 -8.88
CA LYS A 197 -7.11 -25.81 -10.23
C LYS A 197 -7.49 -27.12 -10.83
#